data_b63b86b9cb667719b462cc357be54a4b
#
_entry.id   b63b86b9cb667719b462cc357be54a4b
#
_cell.length_a   1.000
_cell.length_b   1.000
_cell.length_c   1.000
_cell.angle_alpha   90.00
_cell.angle_beta   90.00
_cell.angle_gamma   90.00
#
_symmetry.space_group_name_H-M   'P 1'
#
loop_
_entity.id
_entity.type
_entity.pdbx_description
1 polymer ?
#
loop_
_entity_poly.entity_id
_entity_poly.type
_entity_poly.pdbx_seq_one_letter_code
_entity_poly.pdbx_strand_id
1 'polypeptide(L)'
;VNWRRTIGAGLNYLLHFRDNFGGGSTITQQLIKNLTGDNDTSVKRKLREAMRALELEKNYEKDDILEMYLNTIYFGQNAYGVKQAAKTYFNKELSELTLAECAALAGTVKNPFGYDLKRFPEANAQRREVVLKRMVDCGNLSEEARQAALKEDVQAWRDTGEDTGDSSDDQYQSYFTDAVIRQVLADLQSELGYSKNMALQLLYSGGLKIVTTVDPDIQAKMDAVFQDEENFPGGLGSDGTYPQASMVLMDPYTGHVKALYGGRGEKEGDLVLNRATQTYRSPGSAIKPITVYSPGLEYGVITPISVVDDAPKDFTVRGNGEGWPYNENRKYSGQTTILTGIAKSLNTVAVDVLTRVGTQRSYDWATKNLGLTTLVESLDKTQKDGTVRTYSDIDISPLSMGSLTRGVSVLEMTAAYSAFVNDGQYTTPVLYTKVYDSDGNVLIDNQPVTTLAMSTKTRDYMI
;
A
#
# COMPACT_ATOMS: atom_id res chain seq x y z
N VAL A 1 31.51 18.44 -9.09
CA VAL A 1 30.37 19.08 -9.79
C VAL A 1 30.81 19.58 -11.16
N ASN A 2 30.21 19.10 -12.24
CA ASN A 2 30.51 19.58 -13.59
C ASN A 2 29.73 20.87 -13.89
N TRP A 3 30.31 22.02 -13.56
CA TRP A 3 29.67 23.33 -13.69
C TRP A 3 29.25 23.68 -15.11
N ARG A 4 30.03 23.26 -16.14
CA ARG A 4 29.68 23.51 -17.57
C ARG A 4 28.36 22.79 -17.93
N ARG A 5 28.19 21.54 -17.50
CA ARG A 5 26.96 20.77 -17.74
C ARG A 5 25.78 21.26 -16.90
N THR A 6 26.05 21.62 -15.63
CA THR A 6 25.02 22.13 -14.72
C THR A 6 24.47 23.48 -15.17
N ILE A 7 25.35 24.41 -15.58
CA ILE A 7 24.97 25.71 -16.12
C ILE A 7 24.27 25.54 -17.48
N GLY A 8 24.79 24.66 -18.35
CA GLY A 8 24.14 24.37 -19.65
C GLY A 8 22.74 23.78 -19.51
N ALA A 9 22.52 22.87 -18.55
CA ALA A 9 21.20 22.34 -18.24
C ALA A 9 20.26 23.40 -17.65
N GLY A 10 20.78 24.29 -16.78
CA GLY A 10 20.02 25.41 -16.22
C GLY A 10 19.61 26.44 -17.28
N LEU A 11 20.51 26.79 -18.18
CA LEU A 11 20.24 27.68 -19.31
C LEU A 11 19.23 27.07 -20.29
N ASN A 12 19.35 25.76 -20.57
CA ASN A 12 18.38 25.07 -21.43
C ASN A 12 16.99 25.00 -20.81
N TYR A 13 16.90 24.82 -19.48
CA TYR A 13 15.61 24.85 -18.75
C TYR A 13 14.95 26.24 -18.80
N LEU A 14 15.73 27.30 -18.67
CA LEU A 14 15.24 28.68 -18.73
C LEU A 14 14.88 29.14 -20.15
N LEU A 15 15.57 28.65 -21.15
CA LEU A 15 15.47 29.15 -22.52
C LEU A 15 14.79 28.20 -23.52
N HIS A 16 14.38 27.00 -23.06
CA HIS A 16 13.68 25.96 -23.86
C HIS A 16 14.35 25.63 -25.21
N PHE A 17 15.69 25.66 -25.28
CA PHE A 17 16.42 25.53 -26.53
C PHE A 17 16.52 24.11 -27.12
N ARG A 18 16.33 23.04 -26.32
CA ARG A 18 16.38 21.65 -26.80
C ARG A 18 15.68 20.68 -25.85
N ASP A 19 14.85 19.80 -26.40
CA ASP A 19 14.12 18.76 -25.66
C ASP A 19 14.99 17.60 -25.13
N ASN A 20 16.27 17.52 -25.53
CA ASN A 20 17.18 16.40 -25.23
C ASN A 20 18.56 16.83 -24.71
N PHE A 21 18.63 17.67 -23.68
CA PHE A 21 19.87 17.82 -22.93
C PHE A 21 19.97 16.69 -21.91
N GLY A 22 20.83 15.68 -22.19
CA GLY A 22 21.10 14.58 -21.27
C GLY A 22 21.44 15.08 -19.87
N GLY A 23 20.95 14.40 -18.82
CA GLY A 23 21.07 14.82 -17.44
C GLY A 23 22.49 15.24 -17.05
N GLY A 24 22.65 16.46 -16.54
CA GLY A 24 23.94 17.04 -16.15
C GLY A 24 24.40 16.68 -14.73
N SER A 25 23.68 15.81 -14.00
CA SER A 25 24.01 15.44 -12.61
C SER A 25 25.17 14.47 -12.54
N THR A 26 26.12 14.75 -11.63
CA THR A 26 27.22 13.83 -11.31
C THR A 26 26.75 12.68 -10.41
N ILE A 27 27.57 11.63 -10.25
CA ILE A 27 27.32 10.52 -9.31
C ILE A 27 27.07 11.07 -7.90
N THR A 28 27.87 12.01 -7.43
CA THR A 28 27.73 12.67 -6.12
C THR A 28 26.37 13.36 -5.98
N GLN A 29 25.92 14.08 -7.03
CA GLN A 29 24.60 14.72 -7.04
C GLN A 29 23.46 13.70 -7.05
N GLN A 30 23.63 12.59 -7.76
CA GLN A 30 22.64 11.51 -7.78
C GLN A 30 22.57 10.81 -6.42
N LEU A 31 23.72 10.59 -5.76
CA LEU A 31 23.78 10.05 -4.40
C LEU A 31 23.00 10.95 -3.43
N ILE A 32 23.28 12.26 -3.42
CA ILE A 32 22.53 13.22 -2.58
C ILE A 32 21.03 13.16 -2.86
N LYS A 33 20.62 13.13 -4.13
CA LYS A 33 19.20 13.01 -4.50
C LYS A 33 18.59 11.71 -3.96
N ASN A 34 19.28 10.59 -4.08
CA ASN A 34 18.78 9.30 -3.62
C ASN A 34 18.67 9.27 -2.09
N LEU A 35 19.66 9.77 -1.37
CA LEU A 35 19.66 9.82 0.10
C LEU A 35 18.61 10.78 0.66
N THR A 36 18.40 11.94 0.04
CA THR A 36 17.45 12.94 0.54
C THR A 36 16.03 12.74 0.08
N GLY A 37 15.82 11.96 -0.99
CA GLY A 37 14.47 11.77 -1.58
C GLY A 37 13.84 13.06 -2.13
N ASP A 38 14.57 14.16 -2.19
CA ASP A 38 14.08 15.47 -2.64
C ASP A 38 13.85 15.45 -4.17
N ASN A 39 12.60 15.19 -4.57
CA ASN A 39 12.17 15.07 -5.97
C ASN A 39 11.51 16.36 -6.52
N ASP A 40 11.55 17.48 -5.77
CA ASP A 40 11.07 18.76 -6.25
C ASP A 40 11.80 19.16 -7.55
N THR A 41 11.11 19.71 -8.53
CA THR A 41 11.67 20.11 -9.83
C THR A 41 12.24 21.53 -9.82
N SER A 42 12.26 22.21 -8.67
CA SER A 42 12.69 23.61 -8.54
C SER A 42 14.19 23.84 -8.72
N VAL A 43 14.56 25.00 -9.25
CA VAL A 43 15.97 25.46 -9.32
C VAL A 43 16.60 25.54 -7.92
N LYS A 44 15.83 25.94 -6.91
CA LYS A 44 16.27 26.01 -5.51
C LYS A 44 16.71 24.65 -4.97
N ARG A 45 15.96 23.60 -5.30
CA ARG A 45 16.35 22.22 -4.98
C ARG A 45 17.66 21.85 -5.64
N LYS A 46 17.82 22.13 -6.96
CA LYS A 46 19.02 21.78 -7.71
C LYS A 46 20.28 22.50 -7.20
N LEU A 47 20.13 23.73 -6.72
CA LEU A 47 21.21 24.45 -6.08
C LEU A 47 21.61 23.81 -4.74
N ARG A 48 20.63 23.43 -3.94
CA ARG A 48 20.84 22.74 -2.65
C ARG A 48 21.52 21.39 -2.84
N GLU A 49 21.10 20.62 -3.85
CA GLU A 49 21.75 19.36 -4.26
C GLU A 49 23.23 19.58 -4.63
N ALA A 50 23.51 20.61 -5.41
CA ALA A 50 24.89 20.93 -5.83
C ALA A 50 25.77 21.34 -4.62
N MET A 51 25.24 22.14 -3.69
CA MET A 51 25.97 22.56 -2.48
C MET A 51 26.28 21.35 -1.57
N ARG A 52 25.31 20.48 -1.33
CA ARG A 52 25.52 19.25 -0.54
C ARG A 52 26.50 18.31 -1.22
N ALA A 53 26.47 18.20 -2.55
CA ALA A 53 27.43 17.39 -3.30
C ALA A 53 28.87 17.92 -3.16
N LEU A 54 29.07 19.24 -3.16
CA LEU A 54 30.37 19.85 -2.92
C LEU A 54 30.86 19.61 -1.48
N GLU A 55 29.96 19.65 -0.52
CA GLU A 55 30.29 19.36 0.88
C GLU A 55 30.68 17.91 1.07
N LEU A 56 29.97 16.97 0.43
CA LEU A 56 30.30 15.55 0.44
C LEU A 56 31.68 15.31 -0.17
N GLU A 57 32.00 15.91 -1.33
CA GLU A 57 33.29 15.79 -2.03
C GLU A 57 34.46 16.43 -1.28
N LYS A 58 34.22 17.24 -0.23
CA LYS A 58 35.24 17.77 0.68
C LYS A 58 35.60 16.79 1.80
N ASN A 59 34.66 15.96 2.21
CA ASN A 59 34.78 15.13 3.41
C ASN A 59 35.06 13.67 3.09
N TYR A 60 34.86 13.24 1.84
CA TYR A 60 34.99 11.85 1.41
C TYR A 60 35.76 11.75 0.11
N GLU A 61 36.55 10.69 -0.03
CA GLU A 61 37.28 10.37 -1.26
C GLU A 61 36.27 9.90 -2.36
N LYS A 62 36.74 9.92 -3.60
CA LYS A 62 35.86 9.52 -4.73
C LYS A 62 35.41 8.07 -4.67
N ASP A 63 36.26 7.20 -4.16
CA ASP A 63 36.00 5.77 -4.04
C ASP A 63 34.94 5.54 -2.95
N ASP A 64 35.02 6.26 -1.81
CA ASP A 64 33.97 6.22 -0.78
C ASP A 64 32.61 6.68 -1.33
N ILE A 65 32.60 7.77 -2.11
CA ILE A 65 31.38 8.29 -2.73
C ILE A 65 30.82 7.29 -3.75
N LEU A 66 31.69 6.62 -4.52
CA LEU A 66 31.28 5.60 -5.47
C LEU A 66 30.72 4.38 -4.76
N GLU A 67 31.34 3.94 -3.68
CA GLU A 67 30.87 2.85 -2.84
C GLU A 67 29.48 3.18 -2.25
N MET A 68 29.31 4.36 -1.64
CA MET A 68 28.02 4.83 -1.13
C MET A 68 26.95 4.85 -2.26
N TYR A 69 27.34 5.30 -3.46
CA TYR A 69 26.44 5.33 -4.61
C TYR A 69 26.01 3.93 -5.03
N LEU A 70 26.96 3.01 -5.20
CA LEU A 70 26.69 1.63 -5.62
C LEU A 70 25.87 0.87 -4.59
N ASN A 71 26.03 1.19 -3.29
CA ASN A 71 25.25 0.58 -2.21
C ASN A 71 23.85 1.19 -2.05
N THR A 72 23.56 2.32 -2.73
CA THR A 72 22.28 3.04 -2.55
C THR A 72 21.34 2.96 -3.74
N ILE A 73 21.86 2.77 -4.96
CA ILE A 73 21.05 2.87 -6.16
C ILE A 73 20.17 1.64 -6.39
N TYR A 74 19.05 1.86 -7.05
CA TYR A 74 18.10 0.83 -7.41
C TYR A 74 18.48 0.17 -8.74
N PHE A 75 18.51 -1.17 -8.75
CA PHE A 75 18.84 -1.99 -9.92
C PHE A 75 17.64 -2.71 -10.55
N GLY A 76 16.43 -2.54 -10.04
CA GLY A 76 15.27 -3.33 -10.44
C GLY A 76 15.05 -4.52 -9.50
N GLN A 77 13.95 -5.27 -9.66
CA GLN A 77 13.64 -6.48 -8.88
C GLN A 77 13.79 -6.28 -7.35
N ASN A 78 13.37 -5.13 -6.84
CA ASN A 78 13.55 -4.73 -5.43
C ASN A 78 15.00 -4.74 -4.92
N ALA A 79 15.98 -4.83 -5.82
CA ALA A 79 17.40 -4.81 -5.48
C ALA A 79 17.93 -3.37 -5.32
N TYR A 80 18.16 -2.97 -4.08
CA TYR A 80 18.85 -1.73 -3.71
C TYR A 80 20.30 -2.06 -3.30
N GLY A 81 21.24 -1.41 -3.97
CA GLY A 81 22.67 -1.68 -3.81
C GLY A 81 23.16 -2.84 -4.69
N VAL A 82 24.44 -2.72 -5.09
CA VAL A 82 25.07 -3.64 -6.04
C VAL A 82 25.22 -5.07 -5.49
N LYS A 83 25.41 -5.22 -4.16
CA LYS A 83 25.49 -6.54 -3.51
C LYS A 83 24.17 -7.29 -3.65
N GLN A 84 23.06 -6.63 -3.34
CA GLN A 84 21.73 -7.23 -3.50
C GLN A 84 21.42 -7.50 -4.97
N ALA A 85 21.84 -6.61 -5.88
CA ALA A 85 21.68 -6.84 -7.32
C ALA A 85 22.43 -8.08 -7.81
N ALA A 86 23.67 -8.30 -7.34
CA ALA A 86 24.45 -9.50 -7.67
C ALA A 86 23.74 -10.79 -7.21
N LYS A 87 23.17 -10.78 -6.00
CA LYS A 87 22.36 -11.90 -5.49
C LYS A 87 21.09 -12.10 -6.31
N THR A 88 20.33 -11.04 -6.54
CA THR A 88 19.04 -11.09 -7.23
C THR A 88 19.16 -11.53 -8.69
N TYR A 89 20.16 -11.05 -9.40
CA TYR A 89 20.33 -11.33 -10.84
C TYR A 89 21.17 -12.54 -11.14
N PHE A 90 22.14 -12.90 -10.28
CA PHE A 90 23.13 -13.95 -10.59
C PHE A 90 23.31 -14.97 -9.46
N ASN A 91 22.70 -14.78 -8.29
CA ASN A 91 22.92 -15.58 -7.08
C ASN A 91 24.42 -15.71 -6.70
N LYS A 92 25.19 -14.64 -6.92
CA LYS A 92 26.65 -14.56 -6.70
C LYS A 92 27.03 -13.51 -5.66
N GLU A 93 28.19 -13.71 -5.04
CA GLU A 93 28.85 -12.61 -4.33
C GLU A 93 29.52 -11.66 -5.34
N LEU A 94 29.79 -10.40 -4.91
CA LEU A 94 30.36 -9.37 -5.81
C LEU A 94 31.69 -9.80 -6.45
N SER A 95 32.53 -10.52 -5.71
CA SER A 95 33.84 -11.01 -6.18
C SER A 95 33.74 -12.11 -7.23
N GLU A 96 32.59 -12.72 -7.41
CA GLU A 96 32.34 -13.82 -8.34
C GLU A 96 31.76 -13.34 -9.68
N LEU A 97 31.40 -12.04 -9.75
CA LEU A 97 30.82 -11.46 -10.96
C LEU A 97 31.86 -11.38 -12.08
N THR A 98 31.47 -11.80 -13.28
CA THR A 98 32.26 -11.57 -14.49
C THR A 98 32.17 -10.12 -14.97
N LEU A 99 33.07 -9.70 -15.85
CA LEU A 99 33.02 -8.39 -16.48
C LEU A 99 31.71 -8.16 -17.22
N ALA A 100 31.19 -9.17 -17.86
CA ALA A 100 29.94 -9.11 -18.62
C ALA A 100 28.73 -8.93 -17.69
N GLU A 101 28.70 -9.62 -16.55
CA GLU A 101 27.68 -9.48 -15.51
C GLU A 101 27.73 -8.11 -14.85
N CYS A 102 28.93 -7.62 -14.52
CA CYS A 102 29.12 -6.24 -14.01
C CYS A 102 28.60 -5.19 -15.00
N ALA A 103 28.88 -5.35 -16.29
CA ALA A 103 28.40 -4.45 -17.32
C ALA A 103 26.87 -4.52 -17.53
N ALA A 104 26.27 -5.69 -17.33
CA ALA A 104 24.81 -5.87 -17.34
C ALA A 104 24.15 -5.10 -16.19
N LEU A 105 24.66 -5.25 -14.95
CA LEU A 105 24.18 -4.47 -13.80
C LEU A 105 24.35 -2.97 -14.00
N ALA A 106 25.52 -2.51 -14.46
CA ALA A 106 25.76 -1.11 -14.76
C ALA A 106 24.82 -0.56 -15.85
N GLY A 107 24.42 -1.40 -16.80
CA GLY A 107 23.44 -1.09 -17.82
C GLY A 107 22.03 -0.85 -17.24
N THR A 108 21.64 -1.65 -16.26
CA THR A 108 20.32 -1.59 -15.60
C THR A 108 20.09 -0.27 -14.86
N VAL A 109 21.13 0.34 -14.28
CA VAL A 109 21.03 1.61 -13.51
C VAL A 109 20.39 2.74 -14.30
N LYS A 110 20.58 2.79 -15.62
CA LYS A 110 20.02 3.87 -16.46
C LYS A 110 18.50 3.85 -16.52
N ASN A 111 17.89 2.70 -16.56
CA ASN A 111 16.46 2.46 -16.58
C ASN A 111 16.19 1.07 -16.01
N PRO A 112 16.07 0.94 -14.66
CA PRO A 112 15.95 -0.35 -13.99
C PRO A 112 14.73 -1.20 -14.44
N PHE A 113 13.68 -0.55 -14.95
CA PHE A 113 12.54 -1.26 -15.51
C PHE A 113 12.82 -1.73 -16.95
N GLY A 114 13.31 -0.85 -17.83
CA GLY A 114 13.46 -1.14 -19.26
C GLY A 114 14.72 -1.97 -19.62
N TYR A 115 15.70 -2.08 -18.70
CA TYR A 115 16.90 -2.89 -18.86
C TYR A 115 17.01 -3.99 -17.79
N ASP A 116 15.89 -4.37 -17.21
CA ASP A 116 15.80 -5.49 -16.28
C ASP A 116 16.18 -6.79 -16.99
N LEU A 117 17.24 -7.46 -16.51
CA LEU A 117 17.78 -8.67 -17.15
C LEU A 117 16.81 -9.86 -17.09
N LYS A 118 15.99 -9.96 -16.03
CA LYS A 118 14.97 -11.03 -15.90
C LYS A 118 13.79 -10.83 -16.86
N ARG A 119 13.40 -9.57 -17.12
CA ARG A 119 12.22 -9.21 -17.93
C ARG A 119 12.55 -8.91 -19.39
N PHE A 120 13.66 -8.25 -19.63
CA PHE A 120 14.05 -7.74 -20.95
C PHE A 120 15.52 -8.03 -21.26
N PRO A 121 15.92 -9.32 -21.34
CA PRO A 121 17.31 -9.75 -21.52
C PRO A 121 17.95 -9.17 -22.79
N GLU A 122 17.23 -9.06 -23.89
CA GLU A 122 17.74 -8.50 -25.14
C GLU A 122 18.04 -7.00 -25.02
N ALA A 123 17.15 -6.24 -24.35
CA ALA A 123 17.36 -4.81 -24.11
C ALA A 123 18.56 -4.57 -23.16
N ASN A 124 18.73 -5.44 -22.17
CA ASN A 124 19.90 -5.41 -21.29
C ASN A 124 21.18 -5.75 -22.08
N ALA A 125 21.17 -6.76 -22.95
CA ALA A 125 22.33 -7.15 -23.76
C ALA A 125 22.79 -5.98 -24.66
N GLN A 126 21.86 -5.30 -25.34
CA GLN A 126 22.17 -4.12 -26.14
C GLN A 126 22.75 -2.99 -25.27
N ARG A 127 22.22 -2.82 -24.06
CA ARG A 127 22.70 -1.79 -23.13
C ARG A 127 24.08 -2.15 -22.57
N ARG A 128 24.36 -3.43 -22.27
CA ARG A 128 25.66 -3.99 -21.89
C ARG A 128 26.73 -3.68 -22.91
N GLU A 129 26.43 -3.86 -24.21
CA GLU A 129 27.36 -3.51 -25.29
C GLU A 129 27.76 -2.02 -25.25
N VAL A 130 26.80 -1.13 -25.02
CA VAL A 130 27.07 0.31 -24.87
C VAL A 130 27.98 0.60 -23.68
N VAL A 131 27.74 -0.08 -22.54
CA VAL A 131 28.58 0.06 -21.33
C VAL A 131 30.02 -0.35 -21.62
N LEU A 132 30.22 -1.56 -22.15
CA LEU A 132 31.54 -2.12 -22.47
C LEU A 132 32.27 -1.24 -23.50
N LYS A 133 31.57 -0.73 -24.52
CA LYS A 133 32.16 0.20 -25.48
C LYS A 133 32.64 1.50 -24.80
N ARG A 134 31.86 2.05 -23.86
CA ARG A 134 32.26 3.24 -23.12
C ARG A 134 33.47 2.98 -22.21
N MET A 135 33.63 1.79 -21.67
CA MET A 135 34.81 1.43 -20.88
C MET A 135 36.07 1.43 -21.77
N VAL A 136 35.97 0.97 -23.02
CA VAL A 136 37.10 1.05 -23.99
C VAL A 136 37.35 2.52 -24.39
N ASP A 137 36.31 3.28 -24.72
CA ASP A 137 36.45 4.70 -25.10
C ASP A 137 37.11 5.55 -23.98
N CYS A 138 36.98 5.13 -22.72
CA CYS A 138 37.57 5.79 -21.55
C CYS A 138 38.93 5.22 -21.16
N GLY A 139 39.46 4.21 -21.87
CA GLY A 139 40.75 3.59 -21.60
C GLY A 139 40.76 2.63 -20.40
N ASN A 140 39.59 2.23 -19.89
CA ASN A 140 39.46 1.34 -18.75
C ASN A 140 39.35 -0.15 -19.16
N LEU A 141 39.23 -0.44 -20.44
CA LEU A 141 39.10 -1.80 -20.95
C LEU A 141 39.79 -1.90 -22.31
N SER A 142 40.48 -3.04 -22.59
CA SER A 142 40.99 -3.32 -23.90
C SER A 142 39.88 -3.81 -24.85
N GLU A 143 40.07 -3.65 -26.16
CA GLU A 143 39.13 -4.14 -27.16
C GLU A 143 39.01 -5.67 -27.13
N GLU A 144 40.09 -6.39 -26.86
CA GLU A 144 40.11 -7.85 -26.73
C GLU A 144 39.23 -8.30 -25.54
N ALA A 145 39.38 -7.65 -24.39
CA ALA A 145 38.57 -7.93 -23.20
C ALA A 145 37.06 -7.59 -23.43
N ARG A 146 36.78 -6.50 -24.17
CA ARG A 146 35.43 -6.18 -24.59
C ARG A 146 34.82 -7.28 -25.45
N GLN A 147 35.56 -7.75 -26.45
CA GLN A 147 35.09 -8.81 -27.35
C GLN A 147 34.88 -10.14 -26.62
N ALA A 148 35.73 -10.46 -25.64
CA ALA A 148 35.54 -11.63 -24.78
C ALA A 148 34.26 -11.51 -23.95
N ALA A 149 34.02 -10.39 -23.29
CA ALA A 149 32.82 -10.12 -22.47
C ALA A 149 31.51 -10.11 -23.30
N LEU A 150 31.58 -9.69 -24.57
CA LEU A 150 30.41 -9.73 -25.47
C LEU A 150 30.00 -11.16 -25.90
N LYS A 151 30.96 -12.09 -25.92
CA LYS A 151 30.69 -13.50 -26.26
C LYS A 151 30.13 -14.30 -25.09
N GLU A 152 30.22 -13.76 -23.89
CA GLU A 152 29.70 -14.39 -22.71
C GLU A 152 28.17 -14.32 -22.70
N ASP A 153 27.53 -15.49 -22.53
CA ASP A 153 26.09 -15.60 -22.37
C ASP A 153 25.71 -15.22 -20.93
N VAL A 154 25.23 -13.98 -20.76
CA VAL A 154 24.82 -13.46 -19.47
C VAL A 154 23.32 -13.70 -19.29
N GLN A 155 23.03 -14.68 -18.46
CA GLN A 155 21.64 -15.04 -18.11
C GLN A 155 21.34 -14.66 -16.68
N ALA A 156 20.13 -14.17 -16.44
CA ALA A 156 19.67 -13.98 -15.08
C ALA A 156 19.47 -15.34 -14.42
N TRP A 157 19.95 -15.46 -13.21
CA TRP A 157 19.70 -16.62 -12.37
C TRP A 157 18.18 -16.79 -12.18
N ARG A 158 17.73 -18.02 -12.38
CA ARG A 158 16.38 -18.46 -12.07
C ARG A 158 16.51 -19.69 -11.22
N ASP A 159 15.76 -19.76 -10.15
CA ASP A 159 15.71 -20.97 -9.35
C ASP A 159 15.04 -22.08 -10.18
N THR A 160 15.82 -23.06 -10.61
CA THR A 160 15.32 -24.21 -11.36
C THR A 160 14.90 -25.36 -10.46
N GLY A 161 14.92 -25.18 -9.15
CA GLY A 161 14.41 -26.16 -8.18
C GLY A 161 15.23 -27.45 -8.03
N GLU A 162 16.48 -27.52 -8.55
CA GLU A 162 17.28 -28.74 -8.50
C GLU A 162 18.26 -28.86 -7.33
N ASP A 163 18.45 -27.83 -6.48
CA ASP A 163 19.31 -27.99 -5.31
C ASP A 163 18.85 -27.15 -4.11
N THR A 164 18.66 -27.89 -3.02
CA THR A 164 18.25 -27.48 -1.67
C THR A 164 16.75 -27.27 -1.45
N GLY A 165 16.15 -28.17 -0.66
CA GLY A 165 14.78 -28.28 -0.13
C GLY A 165 14.03 -27.04 0.38
N ASP A 166 14.20 -25.88 -0.26
CA ASP A 166 13.39 -24.68 -0.03
C ASP A 166 12.95 -24.13 -1.39
N SER A 167 11.88 -24.75 -1.92
CA SER A 167 11.27 -24.48 -3.22
C SER A 167 10.40 -23.23 -3.16
N SER A 168 10.97 -22.02 -3.21
CA SER A 168 10.12 -20.80 -3.12
C SER A 168 10.54 -19.60 -3.96
N ASP A 169 11.48 -19.69 -4.91
CA ASP A 169 11.99 -18.47 -5.59
C ASP A 169 11.20 -18.05 -6.85
N ASP A 170 10.25 -18.84 -7.33
CA ASP A 170 9.27 -18.43 -8.35
C ASP A 170 7.91 -18.01 -7.72
N GLN A 171 7.74 -18.12 -6.41
CA GLN A 171 6.54 -17.68 -5.73
C GLN A 171 6.62 -16.20 -5.35
N TYR A 172 5.66 -15.41 -5.86
CA TYR A 172 5.44 -14.06 -5.38
C TYR A 172 5.18 -14.05 -3.88
N GLN A 173 5.67 -13.02 -3.19
CA GLN A 173 5.40 -12.86 -1.75
C GLN A 173 3.89 -12.84 -1.48
N SER A 174 3.47 -13.32 -0.30
CA SER A 174 2.06 -13.32 0.07
C SER A 174 1.47 -11.92 0.08
N TYR A 175 0.15 -11.80 -0.06
CA TYR A 175 -0.56 -10.52 0.16
C TYR A 175 -0.31 -9.96 1.56
N PHE A 176 -0.10 -10.84 2.56
CA PHE A 176 0.24 -10.43 3.90
C PHE A 176 1.61 -9.75 3.96
N THR A 177 2.62 -10.36 3.37
CA THR A 177 3.98 -9.81 3.29
C THR A 177 4.00 -8.46 2.57
N ASP A 178 3.29 -8.33 1.44
CA ASP A 178 3.13 -7.05 0.73
C ASP A 178 2.51 -5.97 1.62
N ALA A 179 1.51 -6.33 2.44
CA ALA A 179 0.88 -5.39 3.36
C ALA A 179 1.85 -4.96 4.48
N VAL A 180 2.64 -5.89 5.03
CA VAL A 180 3.71 -5.59 6.01
C VAL A 180 4.74 -4.64 5.40
N ILE A 181 5.24 -4.94 4.20
CA ILE A 181 6.20 -4.10 3.48
C ILE A 181 5.68 -2.66 3.35
N ARG A 182 4.43 -2.50 2.93
CA ARG A 182 3.80 -1.18 2.76
C ARG A 182 3.67 -0.43 4.08
N GLN A 183 3.25 -1.12 5.14
CA GLN A 183 3.11 -0.52 6.46
C GLN A 183 4.47 -0.11 7.02
N VAL A 184 5.46 -1.00 7.03
CA VAL A 184 6.82 -0.67 7.50
C VAL A 184 7.43 0.50 6.72
N LEU A 185 7.24 0.55 5.39
CA LEU A 185 7.70 1.69 4.59
C LEU A 185 7.02 3.01 4.99
N ALA A 186 5.73 2.97 5.30
CA ALA A 186 5.00 4.15 5.76
C ALA A 186 5.48 4.58 7.15
N ASP A 187 5.68 3.64 8.08
CA ASP A 187 6.08 3.91 9.45
C ASP A 187 7.54 4.39 9.54
N LEU A 188 8.45 3.85 8.73
CA LEU A 188 9.83 4.37 8.58
C LEU A 188 9.84 5.86 8.13
N GLN A 189 8.88 6.25 7.29
CA GLN A 189 8.76 7.64 6.82
C GLN A 189 8.09 8.55 7.85
N SER A 190 7.00 8.09 8.48
CA SER A 190 6.19 8.91 9.38
C SER A 190 6.80 9.04 10.77
N GLU A 191 7.37 7.98 11.33
CA GLU A 191 7.88 7.96 12.69
C GLU A 191 9.37 8.34 12.76
N LEU A 192 10.18 7.86 11.79
CA LEU A 192 11.61 8.10 11.80
C LEU A 192 12.05 9.19 10.80
N GLY A 193 11.12 9.76 10.03
CA GLY A 193 11.40 10.85 9.10
C GLY A 193 12.26 10.46 7.90
N TYR A 194 12.39 9.16 7.59
CA TYR A 194 13.18 8.72 6.44
C TYR A 194 12.52 9.13 5.12
N SER A 195 13.35 9.52 4.15
CA SER A 195 12.86 9.66 2.79
C SER A 195 12.40 8.30 2.24
N LYS A 196 11.47 8.32 1.28
CA LYS A 196 10.99 7.09 0.64
C LYS A 196 12.13 6.19 0.15
N ASN A 197 13.18 6.79 -0.46
CA ASN A 197 14.31 6.02 -0.99
C ASN A 197 15.17 5.41 0.13
N MET A 198 15.40 6.15 1.23
CA MET A 198 16.09 5.61 2.40
C MET A 198 15.30 4.48 3.06
N ALA A 199 13.98 4.63 3.21
CA ALA A 199 13.11 3.60 3.76
C ALA A 199 13.12 2.32 2.90
N LEU A 200 13.07 2.45 1.57
CA LEU A 200 13.19 1.33 0.63
C LEU A 200 14.56 0.66 0.72
N GLN A 201 15.64 1.44 0.74
CA GLN A 201 16.98 0.90 0.88
C GLN A 201 17.14 0.15 2.22
N LEU A 202 16.67 0.74 3.31
CA LEU A 202 16.76 0.12 4.63
C LEU A 202 15.96 -1.19 4.66
N LEU A 203 14.74 -1.20 4.10
CA LEU A 203 13.90 -2.39 4.05
C LEU A 203 14.54 -3.54 3.28
N TYR A 204 15.08 -3.26 2.08
CA TYR A 204 15.56 -4.33 1.18
C TYR A 204 17.04 -4.66 1.33
N SER A 205 17.85 -3.77 1.91
CA SER A 205 19.30 -3.94 2.00
C SER A 205 19.88 -3.62 3.38
N GLY A 206 19.06 -3.15 4.32
CA GLY A 206 19.51 -2.74 5.64
C GLY A 206 19.57 -3.86 6.68
N GLY A 207 19.25 -5.09 6.31
CA GLY A 207 19.28 -6.23 7.23
C GLY A 207 18.21 -6.16 8.32
N LEU A 208 17.05 -5.52 8.03
CA LEU A 208 15.97 -5.40 9.00
C LEU A 208 15.39 -6.79 9.36
N LYS A 209 15.09 -6.97 10.65
CA LYS A 209 14.29 -8.08 11.15
C LYS A 209 12.90 -7.56 11.55
N ILE A 210 11.86 -8.01 10.84
CA ILE A 210 10.47 -7.60 11.07
C ILE A 210 9.73 -8.75 11.75
N VAL A 211 9.14 -8.50 12.93
CA VAL A 211 8.32 -9.46 13.66
C VAL A 211 6.87 -9.26 13.27
N THR A 212 6.38 -10.10 12.38
CA THR A 212 5.00 -10.05 11.87
C THR A 212 4.01 -10.71 12.83
N THR A 213 2.72 -10.45 12.63
CA THR A 213 1.62 -11.05 13.40
C THR A 213 0.97 -12.24 12.70
N VAL A 214 1.45 -12.59 11.49
CA VAL A 214 0.91 -13.69 10.69
C VAL A 214 0.94 -15.02 11.47
N ASP A 215 -0.12 -15.78 11.29
CA ASP A 215 -0.17 -17.19 11.66
C ASP A 215 0.00 -18.00 10.37
N PRO A 216 1.12 -18.71 10.18
CA PRO A 216 1.41 -19.40 8.93
C PRO A 216 0.38 -20.46 8.56
N ASP A 217 -0.16 -21.16 9.56
CA ASP A 217 -1.13 -22.25 9.33
C ASP A 217 -2.49 -21.67 8.89
N ILE A 218 -2.89 -20.55 9.46
CA ILE A 218 -4.12 -19.84 9.08
C ILE A 218 -3.95 -19.21 7.69
N GLN A 219 -2.81 -18.57 7.45
CA GLN A 219 -2.52 -17.95 6.14
C GLN A 219 -2.52 -19.02 5.03
N ALA A 220 -1.86 -20.16 5.24
CA ALA A 220 -1.83 -21.24 4.25
C ALA A 220 -3.24 -21.79 3.91
N LYS A 221 -4.11 -21.89 4.92
CA LYS A 221 -5.52 -22.28 4.68
C LYS A 221 -6.29 -21.23 3.92
N MET A 222 -6.06 -19.96 4.23
CA MET A 222 -6.68 -18.84 3.50
C MET A 222 -6.20 -18.80 2.04
N ASP A 223 -4.90 -18.98 1.82
CA ASP A 223 -4.30 -19.03 0.49
C ASP A 223 -4.93 -20.15 -0.35
N ALA A 224 -5.03 -21.36 0.19
CA ALA A 224 -5.62 -22.51 -0.49
C ALA A 224 -7.09 -22.24 -0.91
N VAL A 225 -7.88 -21.59 -0.05
CA VAL A 225 -9.28 -21.26 -0.37
C VAL A 225 -9.38 -20.20 -1.46
N PHE A 226 -8.52 -19.17 -1.42
CA PHE A 226 -8.60 -18.05 -2.37
C PHE A 226 -7.95 -18.34 -3.73
N GLN A 227 -6.99 -19.27 -3.79
CA GLN A 227 -6.36 -19.72 -5.03
C GLN A 227 -7.25 -20.68 -5.82
N ASP A 228 -8.14 -21.41 -5.15
CA ASP A 228 -9.08 -22.30 -5.79
C ASP A 228 -10.27 -21.50 -6.39
N GLU A 229 -10.26 -21.40 -7.71
CA GLU A 229 -11.27 -20.69 -8.51
C GLU A 229 -12.69 -21.27 -8.33
N GLU A 230 -12.82 -22.55 -7.96
CA GLU A 230 -14.13 -23.20 -7.75
C GLU A 230 -14.88 -22.65 -6.55
N ASN A 231 -14.19 -22.02 -5.60
CA ASN A 231 -14.80 -21.37 -4.44
C ASN A 231 -15.49 -20.04 -4.77
N PHE A 232 -15.42 -19.56 -6.02
CA PHE A 232 -15.95 -18.26 -6.42
C PHE A 232 -16.99 -18.37 -7.53
N PRO A 233 -17.91 -17.39 -7.65
CA PRO A 233 -18.86 -17.34 -8.76
C PRO A 233 -18.14 -17.35 -10.12
N GLY A 234 -18.55 -18.23 -11.02
CA GLY A 234 -17.96 -18.41 -12.35
C GLY A 234 -18.39 -17.39 -13.41
N GLY A 235 -19.26 -16.44 -13.08
CA GLY A 235 -19.78 -15.45 -14.04
C GLY A 235 -18.85 -14.24 -14.17
N LEU A 236 -18.65 -13.75 -15.40
CA LEU A 236 -18.00 -12.47 -15.65
C LEU A 236 -18.95 -11.31 -15.30
N GLY A 237 -18.39 -10.25 -14.73
CA GLY A 237 -19.08 -8.98 -14.56
C GLY A 237 -19.37 -8.29 -15.91
N SER A 238 -20.13 -7.21 -15.89
CA SER A 238 -20.45 -6.42 -17.09
C SER A 238 -19.23 -5.80 -17.77
N ASP A 239 -18.11 -5.71 -17.06
CA ASP A 239 -16.80 -5.22 -17.53
C ASP A 239 -15.92 -6.34 -18.11
N GLY A 240 -16.42 -7.58 -18.18
CA GLY A 240 -15.69 -8.75 -18.68
C GLY A 240 -14.65 -9.32 -17.70
N THR A 241 -14.66 -8.88 -16.44
CA THR A 241 -13.76 -9.39 -15.40
C THR A 241 -14.50 -10.27 -14.39
N TYR A 242 -13.78 -11.19 -13.74
CA TYR A 242 -14.36 -11.98 -12.65
C TYR A 242 -14.54 -11.13 -11.39
N PRO A 243 -15.63 -11.36 -10.62
CA PRO A 243 -15.79 -10.75 -9.30
C PRO A 243 -14.59 -11.05 -8.43
N GLN A 244 -14.08 -10.00 -7.76
CA GLN A 244 -12.94 -10.11 -6.87
C GLN A 244 -13.40 -10.29 -5.42
N ALA A 245 -12.53 -10.88 -4.60
CA ALA A 245 -12.77 -11.08 -3.18
C ALA A 245 -11.53 -10.72 -2.36
N SER A 246 -11.71 -10.42 -1.09
CA SER A 246 -10.62 -10.25 -0.14
C SER A 246 -11.11 -10.58 1.27
N MET A 247 -10.19 -11.01 2.13
CA MET A 247 -10.49 -11.40 3.50
C MET A 247 -9.39 -10.92 4.45
N VAL A 248 -9.79 -10.61 5.67
CA VAL A 248 -8.91 -10.36 6.82
C VAL A 248 -9.37 -11.23 7.97
N LEU A 249 -8.44 -11.92 8.62
CA LEU A 249 -8.65 -12.62 9.88
C LEU A 249 -7.79 -11.97 10.95
N MET A 250 -8.42 -11.50 12.02
CA MET A 250 -7.79 -10.74 13.08
C MET A 250 -8.16 -11.35 14.45
N ASP A 251 -7.21 -11.38 15.36
CA ASP A 251 -7.48 -11.65 16.76
C ASP A 251 -8.08 -10.38 17.41
N PRO A 252 -9.32 -10.44 17.88
CA PRO A 252 -10.01 -9.26 18.40
C PRO A 252 -9.40 -8.72 19.71
N TYR A 253 -8.74 -9.58 20.48
CA TYR A 253 -8.17 -9.22 21.78
C TYR A 253 -6.81 -8.54 21.67
N THR A 254 -6.00 -8.97 20.70
CA THR A 254 -4.63 -8.47 20.53
C THR A 254 -4.48 -7.48 19.39
N GLY A 255 -5.47 -7.35 18.51
CA GLY A 255 -5.34 -6.54 17.31
C GLY A 255 -4.45 -7.15 16.21
N HIS A 256 -3.89 -8.33 16.46
CA HIS A 256 -3.02 -8.99 15.50
C HIS A 256 -3.79 -9.50 14.28
N VAL A 257 -3.44 -9.04 13.10
CA VAL A 257 -3.91 -9.64 11.84
C VAL A 257 -3.18 -10.96 11.66
N LYS A 258 -3.91 -12.06 11.70
CA LYS A 258 -3.37 -13.42 11.60
C LYS A 258 -3.22 -13.92 10.18
N ALA A 259 -4.12 -13.48 9.30
CA ALA A 259 -4.08 -13.79 7.88
C ALA A 259 -4.82 -12.73 7.09
N LEU A 260 -4.42 -12.53 5.84
CA LEU A 260 -5.18 -11.74 4.87
C LEU A 260 -4.95 -12.21 3.44
N TYR A 261 -5.96 -12.04 2.59
CA TYR A 261 -5.87 -12.27 1.16
C TYR A 261 -6.49 -11.10 0.39
N GLY A 262 -5.80 -10.63 -0.64
CA GLY A 262 -6.13 -9.36 -1.30
C GLY A 262 -6.75 -9.44 -2.68
N GLY A 263 -7.10 -10.65 -3.17
CA GLY A 263 -7.65 -10.86 -4.50
C GLY A 263 -8.41 -12.18 -4.60
N ARG A 264 -8.75 -12.60 -5.82
CA ARG A 264 -9.26 -13.92 -6.18
C ARG A 264 -8.23 -14.60 -7.05
N GLY A 265 -8.06 -15.91 -6.92
CA GLY A 265 -7.10 -16.71 -7.69
C GLY A 265 -5.66 -16.51 -7.23
N GLU A 266 -4.73 -17.07 -7.97
CA GLU A 266 -3.31 -16.92 -7.70
C GLU A 266 -2.83 -15.47 -7.85
N LYS A 267 -1.86 -15.10 -7.04
CA LYS A 267 -1.25 -13.78 -7.07
C LYS A 267 -0.24 -13.68 -8.22
N GLU A 268 -0.38 -12.67 -9.08
CA GLU A 268 0.39 -12.54 -10.34
C GLU A 268 1.65 -11.66 -10.22
N GLY A 269 2.01 -11.20 -9.03
CA GLY A 269 3.18 -10.31 -8.84
C GLY A 269 3.32 -9.80 -7.43
N ASP A 270 4.51 -9.27 -7.09
CA ASP A 270 4.75 -8.60 -5.83
C ASP A 270 4.16 -7.20 -5.81
N LEU A 271 3.73 -6.79 -4.61
CA LEU A 271 3.16 -5.46 -4.37
C LEU A 271 1.99 -5.10 -5.29
N VAL A 272 1.27 -6.10 -5.82
CA VAL A 272 0.03 -5.89 -6.57
C VAL A 272 -1.07 -5.31 -5.67
N LEU A 273 -2.20 -4.93 -6.25
CA LEU A 273 -3.33 -4.36 -5.52
C LEU A 273 -3.86 -5.34 -4.47
N ASN A 274 -3.72 -4.99 -3.20
CA ASN A 274 -4.27 -5.71 -2.07
C ASN A 274 -5.65 -5.13 -1.70
N ARG A 275 -6.72 -5.82 -2.08
CA ARG A 275 -8.09 -5.33 -1.86
C ARG A 275 -8.53 -5.37 -0.41
N ALA A 276 -7.83 -6.11 0.44
CA ALA A 276 -8.11 -6.14 1.88
C ALA A 276 -7.73 -4.83 2.59
N THR A 277 -6.66 -4.15 2.10
CA THR A 277 -6.08 -2.98 2.76
C THR A 277 -6.06 -1.70 1.90
N GLN A 278 -6.13 -1.83 0.56
CA GLN A 278 -5.94 -0.71 -0.36
C GLN A 278 -7.20 -0.36 -1.17
N THR A 279 -8.24 -1.18 -1.10
CA THR A 279 -9.52 -0.91 -1.80
C THR A 279 -10.56 -0.48 -0.80
N TYR A 280 -11.19 0.65 -1.08
CA TYR A 280 -12.27 1.21 -0.28
C TYR A 280 -13.57 1.05 -1.04
N ARG A 281 -14.57 0.42 -0.40
CA ARG A 281 -15.88 0.14 -0.98
C ARG A 281 -16.97 0.52 0.00
N SER A 282 -18.13 0.87 -0.55
CA SER A 282 -19.34 1.05 0.24
C SER A 282 -19.70 -0.26 0.93
N PRO A 283 -19.76 -0.32 2.28
CA PRO A 283 -20.04 -1.56 3.00
C PRO A 283 -21.53 -1.94 2.97
N GLY A 284 -22.38 -1.07 2.44
CA GLY A 284 -23.81 -1.26 2.45
C GLY A 284 -24.33 -1.39 3.88
N SER A 285 -25.32 -2.25 4.08
CA SER A 285 -25.97 -2.46 5.39
C SER A 285 -25.05 -3.02 6.47
N ALA A 286 -23.86 -3.52 6.13
CA ALA A 286 -22.89 -3.94 7.13
C ALA A 286 -22.38 -2.78 8.00
N ILE A 287 -22.60 -1.53 7.62
CA ILE A 287 -22.23 -0.37 8.44
C ILE A 287 -23.21 -0.14 9.61
N LYS A 288 -24.48 -0.60 9.49
CA LYS A 288 -25.55 -0.28 10.44
C LYS A 288 -25.24 -0.63 11.89
N PRO A 289 -24.65 -1.79 12.22
CA PRO A 289 -24.24 -2.09 13.60
C PRO A 289 -23.27 -1.04 14.15
N ILE A 290 -22.35 -0.54 13.34
CA ILE A 290 -21.27 0.38 13.71
C ILE A 290 -21.79 1.82 13.87
N THR A 291 -22.54 2.33 12.89
CA THR A 291 -22.89 3.76 12.80
C THR A 291 -24.28 4.09 13.30
N VAL A 292 -25.17 3.09 13.42
CA VAL A 292 -26.57 3.33 13.77
C VAL A 292 -26.91 2.72 15.12
N TYR A 293 -26.78 1.39 15.24
CA TYR A 293 -27.37 0.70 16.39
C TYR A 293 -26.49 0.78 17.62
N SER A 294 -25.17 0.57 17.51
CA SER A 294 -24.28 0.71 18.69
C SER A 294 -24.30 2.12 19.29
N PRO A 295 -24.17 3.22 18.52
CA PRO A 295 -24.31 4.54 19.12
C PRO A 295 -25.73 4.83 19.60
N GLY A 296 -26.76 4.30 18.93
CA GLY A 296 -28.15 4.44 19.38
C GLY A 296 -28.41 3.82 20.75
N LEU A 297 -27.82 2.65 21.01
CA LEU A 297 -27.86 1.96 22.31
C LEU A 297 -27.01 2.65 23.35
N GLU A 298 -25.77 3.06 23.00
CA GLU A 298 -24.84 3.69 23.92
C GLU A 298 -25.35 5.02 24.45
N TYR A 299 -25.93 5.84 23.56
CA TYR A 299 -26.50 7.12 23.97
C TYR A 299 -27.92 7.00 24.55
N GLY A 300 -28.43 5.79 24.68
CA GLY A 300 -29.77 5.55 25.27
C GLY A 300 -30.94 6.05 24.42
N VAL A 301 -30.72 6.29 23.13
CA VAL A 301 -31.77 6.76 22.19
C VAL A 301 -32.72 5.64 21.84
N ILE A 302 -32.24 4.39 21.90
CA ILE A 302 -33.00 3.16 21.69
C ILE A 302 -32.63 2.09 22.71
N THR A 303 -33.48 1.08 22.82
CA THR A 303 -33.24 -0.22 23.46
C THR A 303 -33.58 -1.31 22.47
N PRO A 304 -33.16 -2.57 22.68
CA PRO A 304 -33.48 -3.68 21.75
C PRO A 304 -34.98 -3.87 21.51
N ILE A 305 -35.82 -3.56 22.51
CA ILE A 305 -37.28 -3.66 22.45
C ILE A 305 -37.99 -2.35 22.07
N SER A 306 -37.22 -1.26 21.86
CA SER A 306 -37.82 -0.01 21.38
C SER A 306 -38.58 -0.24 20.07
N VAL A 307 -39.75 0.34 19.97
CA VAL A 307 -40.63 0.22 18.78
C VAL A 307 -40.46 1.45 17.91
N VAL A 308 -40.30 1.21 16.63
CA VAL A 308 -40.20 2.23 15.57
C VAL A 308 -41.16 1.89 14.43
N ASP A 309 -41.49 2.88 13.62
CA ASP A 309 -42.37 2.69 12.48
C ASP A 309 -41.53 2.31 11.24
N ASP A 310 -41.71 1.08 10.77
CA ASP A 310 -41.18 0.60 9.51
C ASP A 310 -42.01 1.13 8.33
N ALA A 311 -41.84 2.39 8.03
CA ALA A 311 -42.48 3.08 6.92
C ALA A 311 -41.55 4.16 6.33
N PRO A 312 -41.69 4.49 5.03
CA PRO A 312 -40.96 5.64 4.46
C PRO A 312 -41.47 6.93 5.05
N LYS A 313 -40.61 7.92 5.24
CA LYS A 313 -40.94 9.17 5.92
C LYS A 313 -40.85 10.41 5.04
N ASP A 314 -40.10 10.36 3.97
CA ASP A 314 -39.94 11.46 3.04
C ASP A 314 -40.38 11.06 1.63
N PHE A 315 -41.40 11.72 1.12
CA PHE A 315 -41.97 11.51 -0.20
C PHE A 315 -41.50 12.54 -1.24
N THR A 316 -40.62 13.46 -0.84
CA THR A 316 -40.17 14.56 -1.71
C THR A 316 -38.88 14.23 -2.44
N VAL A 317 -38.03 13.37 -1.86
CA VAL A 317 -36.66 13.10 -2.35
C VAL A 317 -36.60 12.58 -3.79
N ARG A 318 -37.63 11.81 -4.23
CA ARG A 318 -37.64 11.19 -5.57
C ARG A 318 -38.58 11.86 -6.58
N GLY A 319 -39.46 12.70 -6.14
CA GLY A 319 -40.41 13.40 -7.02
C GLY A 319 -41.43 12.53 -7.76
N ASN A 320 -41.44 11.20 -7.53
CA ASN A 320 -42.33 10.22 -8.17
C ASN A 320 -43.39 9.67 -7.23
N GLY A 321 -43.55 10.23 -6.04
CA GLY A 321 -44.47 9.77 -5.00
C GLY A 321 -44.01 8.55 -4.22
N GLU A 322 -42.83 7.97 -4.55
CA GLU A 322 -42.23 6.91 -3.75
C GLU A 322 -41.57 7.50 -2.52
N GLY A 323 -41.90 6.96 -1.36
CA GLY A 323 -41.31 7.40 -0.10
C GLY A 323 -39.85 6.94 0.07
N TRP A 324 -39.07 7.73 0.80
CA TRP A 324 -37.68 7.43 1.21
C TRP A 324 -37.60 7.37 2.75
N PRO A 325 -36.75 6.51 3.32
CA PRO A 325 -36.04 5.39 2.72
C PRO A 325 -36.97 4.24 2.35
N TYR A 326 -36.48 3.34 1.51
CA TYR A 326 -37.20 2.11 1.20
C TYR A 326 -36.40 0.88 1.63
N ASN A 327 -37.13 -0.14 2.10
CA ASN A 327 -36.54 -1.45 2.35
C ASN A 327 -36.25 -2.16 1.02
N GLU A 328 -35.27 -3.09 1.02
CA GLU A 328 -34.83 -3.81 -0.19
C GLU A 328 -36.01 -4.50 -0.90
N ASN A 329 -36.89 -5.13 -0.13
CA ASN A 329 -38.07 -5.85 -0.63
C ASN A 329 -39.28 -4.94 -0.90
N ARG A 330 -39.19 -3.61 -0.71
CA ARG A 330 -40.29 -2.62 -0.87
C ARG A 330 -41.50 -2.88 0.00
N LYS A 331 -41.35 -3.68 1.07
CA LYS A 331 -42.44 -3.99 2.02
C LYS A 331 -42.19 -3.29 3.35
N TYR A 332 -43.28 -2.91 4.00
CA TYR A 332 -43.28 -2.20 5.27
C TYR A 332 -44.16 -2.93 6.26
N SER A 333 -43.73 -3.02 7.50
CA SER A 333 -44.41 -3.77 8.56
C SER A 333 -45.16 -2.87 9.55
N GLY A 334 -45.06 -1.54 9.40
CA GLY A 334 -45.54 -0.61 10.41
C GLY A 334 -44.73 -0.70 11.69
N GLN A 335 -45.38 -0.74 12.83
CA GLN A 335 -44.70 -0.81 14.13
C GLN A 335 -43.89 -2.09 14.28
N THR A 336 -42.56 -1.93 14.48
CA THR A 336 -41.61 -3.03 14.61
C THR A 336 -40.58 -2.73 15.70
N THR A 337 -39.93 -3.76 16.24
CA THR A 337 -38.88 -3.59 17.24
C THR A 337 -37.51 -3.34 16.58
N ILE A 338 -36.59 -2.70 17.31
CA ILE A 338 -35.21 -2.54 16.88
C ILE A 338 -34.56 -3.88 16.57
N LEU A 339 -34.79 -4.91 17.40
CA LEU A 339 -34.28 -6.26 17.15
C LEU A 339 -34.74 -6.80 15.78
N THR A 340 -36.02 -6.64 15.42
CA THR A 340 -36.51 -7.01 14.11
C THR A 340 -35.91 -6.15 12.99
N GLY A 341 -35.69 -4.86 13.23
CA GLY A 341 -35.06 -3.92 12.31
C GLY A 341 -33.64 -4.33 11.96
N ILE A 342 -32.86 -4.75 12.97
CA ILE A 342 -31.50 -5.28 12.78
C ILE A 342 -31.54 -6.61 12.01
N ALA A 343 -32.30 -7.59 12.50
CA ALA A 343 -32.38 -8.93 11.92
C ALA A 343 -32.80 -8.93 10.44
N LYS A 344 -33.70 -8.03 10.06
CA LYS A 344 -34.19 -7.87 8.67
C LYS A 344 -33.47 -6.78 7.90
N SER A 345 -32.50 -6.13 8.52
CA SER A 345 -31.74 -5.02 7.93
C SER A 345 -32.61 -3.92 7.32
N LEU A 346 -33.69 -3.53 8.03
CA LEU A 346 -34.65 -2.55 7.55
C LEU A 346 -34.03 -1.16 7.41
N ASN A 347 -34.12 -0.55 6.23
CA ASN A 347 -33.54 0.76 5.96
C ASN A 347 -34.32 1.88 6.66
N THR A 348 -35.67 1.75 6.69
CA THR A 348 -36.55 2.68 7.38
C THR A 348 -36.24 2.82 8.86
N VAL A 349 -35.96 1.68 9.51
CA VAL A 349 -35.58 1.62 10.93
C VAL A 349 -34.20 2.22 11.15
N ALA A 350 -33.24 1.89 10.29
CA ALA A 350 -31.89 2.42 10.39
C ALA A 350 -31.85 3.95 10.25
N VAL A 351 -32.58 4.52 9.30
CA VAL A 351 -32.72 5.97 9.10
C VAL A 351 -33.39 6.64 10.30
N ASP A 352 -34.48 6.03 10.83
CA ASP A 352 -35.17 6.57 12.01
C ASP A 352 -34.23 6.64 13.23
N VAL A 353 -33.50 5.57 13.52
CA VAL A 353 -32.54 5.52 14.63
C VAL A 353 -31.41 6.52 14.43
N LEU A 354 -30.81 6.56 13.23
CA LEU A 354 -29.71 7.52 12.95
C LEU A 354 -30.17 8.97 13.08
N THR A 355 -31.40 9.29 12.65
CA THR A 355 -31.98 10.63 12.81
C THR A 355 -32.06 11.02 14.28
N ARG A 356 -32.39 10.08 15.17
CA ARG A 356 -32.43 10.30 16.62
C ARG A 356 -31.04 10.41 17.25
N VAL A 357 -30.05 9.64 16.75
CA VAL A 357 -28.63 9.73 17.18
C VAL A 357 -28.01 11.05 16.74
N GLY A 358 -28.28 11.45 15.52
CA GLY A 358 -27.66 12.58 14.83
C GLY A 358 -26.42 12.18 14.03
N THR A 359 -26.29 12.70 12.80
CA THR A 359 -25.25 12.32 11.86
C THR A 359 -23.84 12.64 12.36
N GLN A 360 -23.63 13.81 12.94
CA GLN A 360 -22.30 14.20 13.49
C GLN A 360 -21.86 13.25 14.61
N ARG A 361 -22.78 12.92 15.53
CA ARG A 361 -22.47 12.03 16.64
C ARG A 361 -22.15 10.61 16.19
N SER A 362 -22.88 10.13 15.18
CA SER A 362 -22.62 8.83 14.53
C SER A 362 -21.28 8.79 13.79
N TYR A 363 -20.95 9.87 13.06
CA TYR A 363 -19.67 10.01 12.38
C TYR A 363 -18.50 10.02 13.38
N ASP A 364 -18.59 10.83 14.43
CA ASP A 364 -17.59 10.87 15.49
C ASP A 364 -17.42 9.52 16.19
N TRP A 365 -18.52 8.83 16.41
CA TRP A 365 -18.52 7.47 16.97
C TRP A 365 -17.76 6.49 16.09
N ALA A 366 -18.06 6.44 14.81
CA ALA A 366 -17.42 5.53 13.87
C ALA A 366 -15.92 5.82 13.68
N THR A 367 -15.55 7.09 13.63
CA THR A 367 -14.16 7.51 13.38
C THR A 367 -13.29 7.44 14.63
N LYS A 368 -13.77 7.96 15.76
CA LYS A 368 -12.97 8.11 16.99
C LYS A 368 -12.97 6.86 17.86
N ASN A 369 -14.09 6.12 17.89
CA ASN A 369 -14.22 4.95 18.76
C ASN A 369 -13.96 3.63 18.04
N LEU A 370 -14.25 3.54 16.73
CA LEU A 370 -14.22 2.29 15.97
C LEU A 370 -13.25 2.32 14.77
N GLY A 371 -12.44 3.37 14.64
CA GLY A 371 -11.31 3.43 13.72
C GLY A 371 -11.66 3.46 12.22
N LEU A 372 -12.88 3.88 11.82
CA LEU A 372 -13.23 4.07 10.41
C LEU A 372 -12.63 5.39 9.89
N THR A 373 -11.32 5.40 9.66
CA THR A 373 -10.56 6.62 9.33
C THR A 373 -10.78 7.12 7.91
N THR A 374 -11.36 6.30 7.03
CA THR A 374 -11.62 6.63 5.63
C THR A 374 -12.92 7.38 5.39
N LEU A 375 -13.77 7.52 6.42
CA LEU A 375 -14.96 8.35 6.35
C LEU A 375 -14.59 9.81 6.08
N VAL A 376 -15.35 10.45 5.20
CA VAL A 376 -15.06 11.80 4.69
C VAL A 376 -15.95 12.83 5.37
N GLU A 377 -15.33 13.80 6.07
CA GLU A 377 -16.04 14.95 6.62
C GLU A 377 -16.45 15.91 5.50
N SER A 378 -15.53 16.24 4.60
CA SER A 378 -15.78 17.09 3.43
C SER A 378 -14.78 16.78 2.32
N LEU A 379 -15.27 16.62 1.09
CA LEU A 379 -14.46 16.36 -0.09
C LEU A 379 -15.06 17.07 -1.31
N ASP A 380 -14.32 18.04 -1.84
CA ASP A 380 -14.67 18.69 -3.08
C ASP A 380 -14.22 17.85 -4.29
N LYS A 381 -15.14 17.59 -5.23
CA LYS A 381 -14.85 16.94 -6.52
C LYS A 381 -15.31 17.83 -7.66
N THR A 382 -14.39 18.16 -8.56
CA THR A 382 -14.72 18.81 -9.82
C THR A 382 -15.41 17.83 -10.74
N GLN A 383 -16.62 18.17 -11.18
CA GLN A 383 -17.41 17.38 -12.13
C GLN A 383 -16.88 17.57 -13.56
N LYS A 384 -17.34 16.72 -14.48
CA LYS A 384 -16.95 16.81 -15.90
C LYS A 384 -17.33 18.14 -16.58
N ASP A 385 -18.35 18.81 -16.06
CA ASP A 385 -18.84 20.11 -16.51
C ASP A 385 -18.12 21.31 -15.86
N GLY A 386 -17.09 21.04 -15.04
CA GLY A 386 -16.31 22.05 -14.32
C GLY A 386 -16.93 22.54 -13.00
N THR A 387 -18.13 22.09 -12.63
CA THR A 387 -18.74 22.41 -11.34
C THR A 387 -18.04 21.68 -10.21
N VAL A 388 -17.93 22.32 -9.03
CA VAL A 388 -17.42 21.68 -7.83
C VAL A 388 -18.60 21.21 -6.99
N ARG A 389 -18.57 19.91 -6.63
CA ARG A 389 -19.55 19.31 -5.72
C ARG A 389 -18.85 18.82 -4.47
N THR A 390 -19.33 19.28 -3.32
CA THR A 390 -18.86 18.81 -2.00
C THR A 390 -19.62 17.54 -1.60
N TYR A 391 -18.88 16.53 -1.19
CA TYR A 391 -19.37 15.28 -0.64
C TYR A 391 -19.00 15.17 0.84
N SER A 392 -19.88 14.60 1.63
CA SER A 392 -19.67 14.35 3.05
C SER A 392 -20.32 13.03 3.44
N ASP A 393 -19.70 12.31 4.37
CA ASP A 393 -20.28 11.13 4.98
C ASP A 393 -21.07 11.48 6.25
N ILE A 394 -21.04 12.75 6.70
CA ILE A 394 -21.86 13.28 7.80
C ILE A 394 -23.27 13.53 7.28
N ASP A 395 -23.91 12.47 6.80
CA ASP A 395 -25.27 12.52 6.25
C ASP A 395 -26.02 11.22 6.55
N ILE A 396 -27.34 11.28 6.41
CA ILE A 396 -28.22 10.14 6.75
C ILE A 396 -27.93 8.92 5.85
N SER A 397 -27.85 9.09 4.53
CA SER A 397 -27.67 7.97 3.60
C SER A 397 -26.30 7.27 3.75
N PRO A 398 -25.16 7.97 3.80
CA PRO A 398 -23.87 7.35 4.05
C PRO A 398 -23.85 6.53 5.34
N LEU A 399 -24.25 7.13 6.46
CA LEU A 399 -24.12 6.48 7.76
C LEU A 399 -25.19 5.42 8.05
N SER A 400 -26.40 5.50 7.46
CA SER A 400 -27.45 4.50 7.70
C SER A 400 -27.48 3.34 6.71
N MET A 401 -26.95 3.53 5.50
CA MET A 401 -27.02 2.54 4.41
C MET A 401 -25.67 2.21 3.78
N GLY A 402 -24.59 2.86 4.25
CA GLY A 402 -23.22 2.60 3.79
C GLY A 402 -22.88 3.18 2.42
N SER A 403 -23.64 4.16 1.92
CA SER A 403 -23.35 4.84 0.64
C SER A 403 -22.23 5.86 0.81
N LEU A 404 -21.07 5.41 1.28
CA LEU A 404 -19.95 6.27 1.66
C LEU A 404 -19.23 6.89 0.45
N THR A 405 -18.68 8.08 0.63
CA THR A 405 -18.01 8.88 -0.39
C THR A 405 -16.76 8.20 -0.96
N ARG A 406 -15.94 7.60 -0.10
CA ARG A 406 -14.78 6.79 -0.46
C ARG A 406 -15.02 5.30 -0.23
N GLY A 407 -15.82 4.98 0.79
CA GLY A 407 -15.96 3.64 1.31
C GLY A 407 -14.97 3.35 2.43
N VAL A 408 -14.92 2.07 2.84
CA VAL A 408 -14.05 1.54 3.89
C VAL A 408 -13.30 0.31 3.38
N SER A 409 -12.16 -0.01 3.98
CA SER A 409 -11.42 -1.23 3.69
C SER A 409 -12.00 -2.42 4.49
N VAL A 410 -11.68 -3.63 4.01
CA VAL A 410 -12.03 -4.86 4.77
C VAL A 410 -11.33 -4.88 6.11
N LEU A 411 -10.08 -4.41 6.17
CA LEU A 411 -9.32 -4.31 7.42
C LEU A 411 -10.00 -3.39 8.44
N GLU A 412 -10.42 -2.17 8.04
CA GLU A 412 -11.13 -1.25 8.94
C GLU A 412 -12.45 -1.83 9.45
N MET A 413 -13.23 -2.46 8.57
CA MET A 413 -14.48 -3.10 8.98
C MET A 413 -14.24 -4.26 9.96
N THR A 414 -13.25 -5.10 9.69
CA THR A 414 -12.88 -6.22 10.57
C THR A 414 -12.50 -5.72 11.96
N ALA A 415 -11.64 -4.68 12.02
CA ALA A 415 -11.22 -4.08 13.27
C ALA A 415 -12.39 -3.43 14.04
N ALA A 416 -13.29 -2.71 13.35
CA ALA A 416 -14.46 -2.11 13.99
C ALA A 416 -15.40 -3.17 14.59
N TYR A 417 -15.65 -4.26 13.86
CA TYR A 417 -16.48 -5.36 14.34
C TYR A 417 -15.86 -6.14 15.51
N SER A 418 -14.52 -6.14 15.64
CA SER A 418 -13.84 -6.83 16.75
C SER A 418 -14.27 -6.29 18.12
N ALA A 419 -14.65 -5.01 18.19
CA ALA A 419 -15.11 -4.38 19.43
C ALA A 419 -16.37 -5.06 20.03
N PHE A 420 -17.22 -5.66 19.21
CA PHE A 420 -18.41 -6.37 19.71
C PHE A 420 -18.04 -7.67 20.44
N VAL A 421 -16.93 -8.33 20.12
CA VAL A 421 -16.49 -9.58 20.76
C VAL A 421 -15.35 -9.38 21.74
N ASN A 422 -14.80 -8.18 21.86
CA ASN A 422 -13.72 -7.79 22.78
C ASN A 422 -14.23 -6.85 23.88
N ASP A 423 -15.28 -7.24 24.60
CA ASP A 423 -15.83 -6.49 25.76
C ASP A 423 -16.11 -5.00 25.49
N GLY A 424 -16.45 -4.64 24.25
CA GLY A 424 -16.66 -3.27 23.84
C GLY A 424 -15.37 -2.48 23.58
N GLN A 425 -14.23 -3.14 23.57
CA GLN A 425 -12.91 -2.52 23.31
C GLN A 425 -12.53 -2.63 21.84
N TYR A 426 -12.15 -1.52 21.24
CA TYR A 426 -11.52 -1.47 19.94
C TYR A 426 -10.01 -1.56 20.09
N THR A 427 -9.38 -2.48 19.35
CA THR A 427 -7.93 -2.62 19.28
C THR A 427 -7.46 -2.34 17.85
N THR A 428 -6.47 -1.44 17.70
CA THR A 428 -5.94 -1.10 16.37
C THR A 428 -5.35 -2.35 15.69
N PRO A 429 -5.67 -2.61 14.41
CA PRO A 429 -5.11 -3.74 13.70
C PRO A 429 -3.63 -3.51 13.39
N VAL A 430 -2.79 -4.52 13.64
CA VAL A 430 -1.36 -4.49 13.33
C VAL A 430 -0.96 -5.73 12.53
N LEU A 431 -0.09 -5.53 11.54
CA LEU A 431 0.47 -6.58 10.69
C LEU A 431 1.86 -7.04 11.19
N TYR A 432 2.51 -6.20 11.98
CA TYR A 432 3.78 -6.48 12.62
C TYR A 432 3.85 -5.76 13.97
N THR A 433 4.70 -6.24 14.87
CA THR A 433 4.85 -5.66 16.20
C THR A 433 6.17 -4.95 16.39
N LYS A 434 7.25 -5.39 15.76
CA LYS A 434 8.59 -4.79 15.91
C LYS A 434 9.39 -4.83 14.63
N VAL A 435 10.22 -3.80 14.45
CA VAL A 435 11.28 -3.77 13.45
C VAL A 435 12.61 -3.58 14.18
N TYR A 436 13.56 -4.46 13.92
CA TYR A 436 14.94 -4.37 14.42
C TYR A 436 15.88 -4.00 13.27
N ASP A 437 16.96 -3.27 13.60
CA ASP A 437 18.08 -3.04 12.68
C ASP A 437 19.01 -4.27 12.61
N SER A 438 20.07 -4.17 11.79
CA SER A 438 21.09 -5.21 11.64
C SER A 438 21.87 -5.51 12.92
N ASP A 439 21.93 -4.57 13.85
CA ASP A 439 22.63 -4.70 15.12
C ASP A 439 21.72 -5.26 16.25
N GLY A 440 20.44 -5.45 15.94
CA GLY A 440 19.43 -5.96 16.85
C GLY A 440 18.76 -4.90 17.73
N ASN A 441 18.98 -3.61 17.46
CA ASN A 441 18.27 -2.54 18.16
C ASN A 441 16.85 -2.40 17.61
N VAL A 442 15.89 -2.05 18.49
CA VAL A 442 14.51 -1.77 18.07
C VAL A 442 14.46 -0.44 17.36
N LEU A 443 14.07 -0.43 16.08
CA LEU A 443 13.81 0.78 15.29
C LEU A 443 12.37 1.24 15.43
N ILE A 444 11.41 0.31 15.39
CA ILE A 444 9.98 0.60 15.54
C ILE A 444 9.38 -0.43 16.50
N ASP A 445 8.61 0.05 17.47
CA ASP A 445 7.80 -0.76 18.38
C ASP A 445 6.31 -0.45 18.11
N ASN A 446 5.72 -1.22 17.21
CA ASN A 446 4.35 -1.02 16.73
C ASN A 446 3.37 -1.88 17.54
N GLN A 447 3.16 -1.50 18.81
CA GLN A 447 2.20 -2.18 19.67
C GLN A 447 0.77 -1.72 19.37
N PRO A 448 -0.21 -2.65 19.32
CA PRO A 448 -1.61 -2.28 19.13
C PRO A 448 -2.11 -1.42 20.31
N VAL A 449 -2.93 -0.44 20.00
CA VAL A 449 -3.56 0.43 21.00
C VAL A 449 -5.00 -0.02 21.21
N THR A 450 -5.35 -0.32 22.47
CA THR A 450 -6.71 -0.70 22.84
C THR A 450 -7.42 0.46 23.56
N THR A 451 -8.61 0.78 23.09
CA THR A 451 -9.46 1.82 23.67
C THR A 451 -10.88 1.31 23.91
N LEU A 452 -11.54 1.81 24.95
CA LEU A 452 -12.96 1.49 25.17
C LEU A 452 -13.80 2.19 24.11
N ALA A 453 -14.39 1.42 23.20
CA ALA A 453 -15.24 1.93 22.13
C ALA A 453 -16.69 2.07 22.57
N MET A 454 -17.20 1.13 23.36
CA MET A 454 -18.57 1.13 23.87
C MET A 454 -18.66 0.45 25.24
N SER A 455 -19.71 0.75 25.98
CA SER A 455 -19.99 0.09 27.27
C SER A 455 -20.29 -1.40 27.08
N THR A 456 -19.96 -2.21 28.09
CA THR A 456 -20.32 -3.65 28.13
C THR A 456 -21.81 -3.88 27.89
N LYS A 457 -22.66 -2.99 28.41
CA LYS A 457 -24.09 -3.04 28.21
C LYS A 457 -24.47 -2.90 26.73
N THR A 458 -23.88 -1.97 26.01
CA THR A 458 -24.10 -1.79 24.56
C THR A 458 -23.64 -3.00 23.79
N ARG A 459 -22.43 -3.50 24.11
CA ARG A 459 -21.88 -4.72 23.54
C ARG A 459 -22.82 -5.91 23.73
N ASP A 460 -23.32 -6.15 24.97
CA ASP A 460 -24.22 -7.26 25.29
C ASP A 460 -25.55 -7.18 24.52
N TYR A 461 -26.00 -5.97 24.19
CA TYR A 461 -27.20 -5.78 23.34
C TYR A 461 -26.92 -6.01 21.87
N MET A 462 -25.67 -5.91 21.41
CA MET A 462 -25.27 -6.04 20.00
C MET A 462 -24.92 -7.48 19.61
N ILE A 463 -24.57 -8.35 20.58
CA ILE A 463 -24.34 -9.78 20.41
C ILE A 463 -25.66 -10.53 20.54
#